data_61260e03db52c44f335a1343931bd80f
#
_entry.id   61260e03db52c44f335a1343931bd80f
#
_cell.length_a   1.000
_cell.length_b   1.000
_cell.length_c   1.000
_cell.angle_alpha   90.00
_cell.angle_beta   90.00
_cell.angle_gamma   90.00
#
_symmetry.space_group_name_H-M   'P 1'
#
loop_
_entity.id
_entity.type
_entity.pdbx_description
1 polymer ?
#
loop_
_entity_poly.entity_id
_entity_poly.type
_entity_poly.pdbx_seq_one_letter_code
_entity_poly.pdbx_strand_id
1 'polypeptide(L)'
;MALPRVLLLHTGGTLGMSGRPGPLRPAAFAENLRERVPELWRIARLDLEIFSNVDSSDMNPAAWQGLARRIHERLPAYEGIVVTHGTDTMAWTASALSFMLRGLDRPVVLTGSQRPLGEIRTDARLNLIDAVTAAASGPALPEVVICFDSKLFRGNRARKVKIAEYDAFDSPNLPPLGGLGVEVTIAPHRRRRGAVELLDRLETRVHSIFVFPGMDPAPHLAWLESGQVKGVVLFAFGAGNFPQEGAHSLLPIFERAAALRIPVLVGSQVPRNAVALPLYEAGAAALERGAIGAADMTPECAVVKLMHALAYAKSPAGVRRILESNLAGELTPQAR
;
A
#
# COMPACT_ATOMS: atom_id res chain seq x y z
N MET A 1 -15.19 31.68 -3.71
CA MET A 1 -14.11 30.95 -4.43
C MET A 1 -14.75 29.83 -5.25
N ALA A 2 -14.17 29.51 -6.41
CA ALA A 2 -14.64 28.36 -7.20
C ALA A 2 -14.32 27.06 -6.43
N LEU A 3 -15.22 26.07 -6.53
CA LEU A 3 -14.97 24.75 -5.92
C LEU A 3 -13.74 24.08 -6.55
N PRO A 4 -12.88 23.40 -5.74
CA PRO A 4 -11.73 22.64 -6.25
C PRO A 4 -12.19 21.52 -7.19
N ARG A 5 -11.39 21.22 -8.21
CA ARG A 5 -11.66 20.09 -9.11
C ARG A 5 -11.08 18.81 -8.51
N VAL A 6 -11.90 17.79 -8.38
CA VAL A 6 -11.51 16.47 -7.91
C VAL A 6 -11.94 15.41 -8.92
N LEU A 7 -11.05 14.46 -9.23
CA LEU A 7 -11.40 13.28 -10.02
C LEU A 7 -11.67 12.11 -9.09
N LEU A 8 -12.80 11.44 -9.30
CA LEU A 8 -13.08 10.16 -8.65
C LEU A 8 -12.88 9.03 -9.69
N LEU A 9 -11.87 8.20 -9.46
CA LEU A 9 -11.59 6.99 -10.21
C LEU A 9 -12.19 5.79 -9.49
N HIS A 10 -13.14 5.11 -10.14
CA HIS A 10 -13.71 3.88 -9.60
C HIS A 10 -12.94 2.66 -10.10
N THR A 11 -12.48 1.80 -9.18
CA THR A 11 -11.78 0.55 -9.53
C THR A 11 -12.59 -0.72 -9.22
N GLY A 12 -13.70 -0.58 -8.48
CA GLY A 12 -14.55 -1.69 -8.02
C GLY A 12 -14.71 -1.70 -6.51
N GLY A 13 -14.96 -2.88 -5.96
CA GLY A 13 -15.17 -3.10 -4.54
C GLY A 13 -16.62 -2.84 -4.09
N THR A 14 -16.86 -3.07 -2.78
CA THR A 14 -18.18 -3.08 -2.14
C THR A 14 -18.97 -1.78 -2.35
N LEU A 15 -18.29 -0.63 -2.39
CA LEU A 15 -18.91 0.67 -2.56
C LEU A 15 -19.73 0.79 -3.85
N GLY A 16 -19.22 0.19 -4.96
CA GLY A 16 -19.88 0.20 -6.27
C GLY A 16 -20.89 -0.93 -6.46
N MET A 17 -21.03 -1.85 -5.50
CA MET A 17 -21.99 -2.93 -5.61
C MET A 17 -23.42 -2.39 -5.57
N SER A 18 -24.10 -2.44 -6.71
CA SER A 18 -25.55 -2.31 -6.79
C SER A 18 -26.12 -3.73 -6.72
N GLY A 19 -27.18 -3.97 -5.96
CA GLY A 19 -27.85 -5.28 -5.90
C GLY A 19 -28.44 -5.77 -7.24
N ARG A 20 -28.01 -5.20 -8.37
CA ARG A 20 -28.40 -5.55 -9.73
C ARG A 20 -27.21 -6.16 -10.47
N PRO A 21 -27.34 -7.37 -11.04
CA PRO A 21 -26.31 -7.95 -11.88
C PRO A 21 -26.11 -7.12 -13.17
N GLY A 22 -24.85 -6.93 -13.58
CA GLY A 22 -24.49 -6.27 -14.84
C GLY A 22 -23.29 -5.33 -14.72
N PRO A 23 -22.69 -4.91 -15.85
CA PRO A 23 -21.56 -4.02 -15.85
C PRO A 23 -21.95 -2.62 -15.34
N LEU A 24 -21.11 -2.07 -14.45
CA LEU A 24 -21.28 -0.72 -13.95
C LEU A 24 -21.05 0.30 -15.09
N ARG A 25 -22.04 1.15 -15.34
CA ARG A 25 -21.93 2.22 -16.35
C ARG A 25 -21.60 3.54 -15.67
N PRO A 26 -20.68 4.37 -16.23
CA PRO A 26 -20.30 5.65 -15.61
C PRO A 26 -21.48 6.56 -15.29
N ALA A 27 -22.43 6.67 -16.20
CA ALA A 27 -23.63 7.50 -16.00
C ALA A 27 -24.50 6.99 -14.84
N ALA A 28 -24.74 5.67 -14.77
CA ALA A 28 -25.53 5.08 -13.70
C ALA A 28 -24.81 5.15 -12.34
N PHE A 29 -23.49 5.04 -12.32
CA PHE A 29 -22.69 5.22 -11.10
C PHE A 29 -22.75 6.68 -10.63
N ALA A 30 -22.59 7.63 -11.55
CA ALA A 30 -22.68 9.06 -11.24
C ALA A 30 -24.07 9.45 -10.71
N GLU A 31 -25.14 8.93 -11.33
CA GLU A 31 -26.52 9.15 -10.89
C GLU A 31 -26.77 8.59 -9.51
N ASN A 32 -26.33 7.36 -9.24
CA ASN A 32 -26.43 6.74 -7.91
C ASN A 32 -25.68 7.54 -6.83
N LEU A 33 -24.47 8.04 -7.14
CA LEU A 33 -23.74 8.89 -6.21
C LEU A 33 -24.47 10.22 -5.97
N ARG A 34 -25.03 10.85 -7.01
CA ARG A 34 -25.77 12.11 -6.88
C ARG A 34 -27.02 11.96 -6.02
N GLU A 35 -27.72 10.83 -6.17
CA GLU A 35 -28.91 10.53 -5.37
C GLU A 35 -28.57 10.26 -3.91
N ARG A 36 -27.50 9.48 -3.65
CA ARG A 36 -27.20 8.98 -2.30
C ARG A 36 -26.21 9.83 -1.51
N VAL A 37 -25.31 10.55 -2.18
CA VAL A 37 -24.29 11.41 -1.56
C VAL A 37 -24.20 12.77 -2.30
N PRO A 38 -25.29 13.55 -2.33
CA PRO A 38 -25.30 14.83 -3.05
C PRO A 38 -24.30 15.85 -2.50
N GLU A 39 -23.83 15.67 -1.26
CA GLU A 39 -22.84 16.53 -0.61
C GLU A 39 -21.52 16.61 -1.37
N LEU A 40 -21.14 15.56 -2.09
CA LEU A 40 -19.87 15.53 -2.83
C LEU A 40 -19.74 16.72 -3.79
N TRP A 41 -20.85 17.12 -4.45
CA TRP A 41 -20.89 18.25 -5.39
C TRP A 41 -20.92 19.63 -4.71
N ARG A 42 -21.11 19.65 -3.38
CA ARG A 42 -20.97 20.87 -2.57
C ARG A 42 -19.55 21.09 -2.08
N ILE A 43 -18.74 20.00 -2.02
CA ILE A 43 -17.33 20.02 -1.59
C ILE A 43 -16.42 20.33 -2.78
N ALA A 44 -16.66 19.69 -3.94
CA ALA A 44 -15.80 19.79 -5.10
C ALA A 44 -16.58 19.77 -6.42
N ARG A 45 -15.99 20.35 -7.47
CA ARG A 45 -16.38 20.06 -8.85
C ARG A 45 -15.86 18.66 -9.20
N LEU A 46 -16.75 17.67 -9.10
CA LEU A 46 -16.40 16.27 -9.18
C LEU A 46 -16.57 15.73 -10.61
N ASP A 47 -15.48 15.24 -11.19
CA ASP A 47 -15.47 14.44 -12.39
C ASP A 47 -15.36 12.95 -11.99
N LEU A 48 -16.05 12.06 -12.73
CA LEU A 48 -16.15 10.64 -12.44
C LEU A 48 -15.61 9.83 -13.61
N GLU A 49 -14.78 8.83 -13.31
CA GLU A 49 -14.25 7.90 -14.30
C GLU A 49 -14.25 6.47 -13.73
N ILE A 50 -14.72 5.51 -14.53
CA ILE A 50 -14.59 4.09 -14.20
C ILE A 50 -13.31 3.58 -14.84
N PHE A 51 -12.31 3.28 -14.02
CA PHE A 51 -11.08 2.64 -14.45
C PHE A 51 -11.28 1.13 -14.62
N SER A 52 -11.93 0.49 -13.65
CA SER A 52 -12.30 -0.92 -13.65
C SER A 52 -13.49 -1.15 -12.72
N ASN A 53 -14.01 -2.37 -12.69
CA ASN A 53 -15.04 -2.76 -11.73
C ASN A 53 -14.77 -4.21 -11.31
N VAL A 54 -13.69 -4.40 -10.56
CA VAL A 54 -13.23 -5.72 -10.13
C VAL A 54 -13.32 -5.87 -8.60
N ASP A 55 -13.42 -7.11 -8.13
CA ASP A 55 -13.14 -7.38 -6.73
C ASP A 55 -11.68 -7.04 -6.42
N SER A 56 -11.42 -6.50 -5.23
CA SER A 56 -10.03 -6.14 -4.87
C SER A 56 -9.10 -7.34 -4.78
N SER A 57 -9.61 -8.56 -4.58
CA SER A 57 -8.83 -9.78 -4.62
C SER A 57 -8.22 -10.08 -5.99
N ASP A 58 -8.82 -9.53 -7.07
CA ASP A 58 -8.34 -9.65 -8.44
C ASP A 58 -7.38 -8.52 -8.84
N MET A 59 -7.17 -7.53 -7.97
CA MET A 59 -6.16 -6.49 -8.19
C MET A 59 -4.76 -7.11 -8.24
N ASN A 60 -3.99 -6.70 -9.24
CA ASN A 60 -2.67 -7.26 -9.51
C ASN A 60 -1.68 -6.18 -9.97
N PRO A 61 -0.38 -6.49 -10.09
CA PRO A 61 0.62 -5.52 -10.49
C PRO A 61 0.34 -4.81 -11.81
N ALA A 62 -0.26 -5.48 -12.80
CA ALA A 62 -0.62 -4.84 -14.08
C ALA A 62 -1.74 -3.79 -13.90
N ALA A 63 -2.72 -4.06 -13.03
CA ALA A 63 -3.75 -3.11 -12.68
C ALA A 63 -3.18 -1.91 -11.92
N TRP A 64 -2.23 -2.11 -10.98
CA TRP A 64 -1.54 -1.01 -10.30
C TRP A 64 -0.77 -0.12 -11.27
N GLN A 65 -0.06 -0.72 -12.23
CA GLN A 65 0.66 0.01 -13.29
C GLN A 65 -0.28 0.86 -14.14
N GLY A 66 -1.39 0.27 -14.59
CA GLY A 66 -2.42 0.98 -15.35
C GLY A 66 -3.03 2.14 -14.55
N LEU A 67 -3.36 1.90 -13.28
CA LEU A 67 -3.92 2.90 -12.39
C LEU A 67 -2.92 4.05 -12.13
N ALA A 68 -1.65 3.74 -11.89
CA ALA A 68 -0.60 4.75 -11.69
C ALA A 68 -0.43 5.64 -12.94
N ARG A 69 -0.41 5.05 -14.15
CA ARG A 69 -0.37 5.79 -15.42
C ARG A 69 -1.59 6.71 -15.56
N ARG A 70 -2.79 6.19 -15.29
CA ARG A 70 -4.03 6.98 -15.39
C ARG A 70 -4.02 8.14 -14.38
N ILE A 71 -3.61 7.91 -13.15
CA ILE A 71 -3.48 8.97 -12.13
C ILE A 71 -2.46 10.01 -12.58
N HIS A 72 -1.28 9.60 -13.01
CA HIS A 72 -0.23 10.51 -13.48
C HIS A 72 -0.70 11.39 -14.65
N GLU A 73 -1.40 10.81 -15.62
CA GLU A 73 -1.96 11.51 -16.78
C GLU A 73 -3.00 12.56 -16.37
N ARG A 74 -3.87 12.22 -15.41
CA ARG A 74 -5.01 13.05 -15.03
C ARG A 74 -4.65 14.09 -13.97
N LEU A 75 -3.68 13.82 -13.12
CA LEU A 75 -3.34 14.62 -11.95
C LEU A 75 -3.17 16.14 -12.23
N PRO A 76 -2.54 16.58 -13.34
CA PRO A 76 -2.33 18.00 -13.61
C PRO A 76 -3.63 18.84 -13.73
N ALA A 77 -4.76 18.20 -14.02
CA ALA A 77 -6.05 18.88 -14.21
C ALA A 77 -6.91 18.98 -12.94
N TYR A 78 -6.46 18.41 -11.81
CA TYR A 78 -7.25 18.28 -10.58
C TYR A 78 -6.44 18.69 -9.35
N GLU A 79 -7.14 19.16 -8.31
CA GLU A 79 -6.52 19.45 -6.99
C GLU A 79 -6.18 18.17 -6.22
N GLY A 80 -6.88 17.07 -6.50
CA GLY A 80 -6.61 15.75 -5.97
C GLY A 80 -7.43 14.69 -6.70
N ILE A 81 -7.06 13.43 -6.47
CA ILE A 81 -7.75 12.28 -7.05
C ILE A 81 -8.22 11.36 -5.93
N VAL A 82 -9.48 10.96 -5.97
CA VAL A 82 -10.04 9.90 -5.12
C VAL A 82 -10.08 8.60 -5.91
N VAL A 83 -9.60 7.52 -5.32
CA VAL A 83 -9.70 6.16 -5.88
C VAL A 83 -10.62 5.34 -4.99
N THR A 84 -11.79 4.95 -5.48
CA THR A 84 -12.65 4.01 -4.76
C THR A 84 -12.18 2.59 -5.06
N HIS A 85 -11.98 1.79 -4.01
CA HIS A 85 -11.29 0.50 -4.07
C HIS A 85 -11.90 -0.49 -3.06
N GLY A 86 -11.85 -1.77 -3.34
CA GLY A 86 -12.21 -2.79 -2.36
C GLY A 86 -11.20 -2.86 -1.21
N THR A 87 -11.68 -3.15 -0.01
CA THR A 87 -10.88 -2.97 1.22
C THR A 87 -9.76 -3.99 1.42
N ASP A 88 -9.86 -5.21 0.85
CA ASP A 88 -8.94 -6.30 1.15
C ASP A 88 -7.52 -6.06 0.63
N THR A 89 -7.37 -5.44 -0.54
CA THR A 89 -6.06 -5.15 -1.12
C THR A 89 -5.76 -3.64 -1.26
N MET A 90 -6.57 -2.78 -0.62
CA MET A 90 -6.38 -1.33 -0.67
C MET A 90 -4.99 -0.90 -0.19
N ALA A 91 -4.47 -1.50 0.89
CA ALA A 91 -3.14 -1.21 1.43
C ALA A 91 -2.00 -1.61 0.47
N TRP A 92 -2.20 -2.69 -0.31
CA TRP A 92 -1.27 -3.10 -1.37
C TRP A 92 -1.25 -2.09 -2.51
N THR A 93 -2.42 -1.69 -3.00
CA THR A 93 -2.57 -0.69 -4.06
C THR A 93 -2.01 0.66 -3.61
N ALA A 94 -2.30 1.09 -2.39
CA ALA A 94 -1.78 2.34 -1.84
C ALA A 94 -0.25 2.31 -1.70
N SER A 95 0.34 1.17 -1.28
CA SER A 95 1.79 0.99 -1.24
C SER A 95 2.40 1.06 -2.65
N ALA A 96 1.81 0.40 -3.64
CA ALA A 96 2.27 0.42 -5.01
C ALA A 96 2.25 1.85 -5.59
N LEU A 97 1.14 2.55 -5.46
CA LEU A 97 1.00 3.92 -5.94
C LEU A 97 1.98 4.88 -5.23
N SER A 98 2.29 4.66 -3.94
CA SER A 98 3.26 5.47 -3.19
C SER A 98 4.69 5.38 -3.77
N PHE A 99 5.07 4.24 -4.33
CA PHE A 99 6.37 4.07 -4.99
C PHE A 99 6.35 4.47 -6.46
N MET A 100 5.21 4.26 -7.14
CA MET A 100 5.05 4.57 -8.56
C MET A 100 4.86 6.05 -8.86
N LEU A 101 4.24 6.81 -7.94
CA LEU A 101 3.93 8.24 -8.09
C LEU A 101 4.82 9.04 -7.15
N ARG A 102 6.08 9.23 -7.52
CA ARG A 102 7.04 9.95 -6.67
C ARG A 102 6.93 11.45 -6.85
N GLY A 103 7.10 12.17 -5.76
CA GLY A 103 7.11 13.64 -5.78
C GLY A 103 5.73 14.25 -5.98
N LEU A 104 4.66 13.57 -5.55
CA LEU A 104 3.30 14.12 -5.58
C LEU A 104 3.27 15.52 -4.93
N ASP A 105 2.58 16.45 -5.59
CA ASP A 105 2.31 17.81 -5.12
C ASP A 105 0.87 18.00 -4.62
N ARG A 106 0.03 16.97 -4.76
CA ARG A 106 -1.38 16.93 -4.37
C ARG A 106 -1.81 15.50 -4.03
N PRO A 107 -2.95 15.32 -3.32
CA PRO A 107 -3.33 14.01 -2.80
C PRO A 107 -3.82 13.03 -3.85
N VAL A 108 -3.49 11.75 -3.63
CA VAL A 108 -4.18 10.60 -4.19
C VAL A 108 -4.79 9.84 -3.02
N VAL A 109 -6.11 9.89 -2.88
CA VAL A 109 -6.84 9.39 -1.72
C VAL A 109 -7.57 8.10 -2.07
N LEU A 110 -7.13 6.97 -1.51
CA LEU A 110 -7.86 5.71 -1.63
C LEU A 110 -8.94 5.64 -0.55
N THR A 111 -10.12 5.17 -0.91
CA THR A 111 -11.22 4.90 0.01
C THR A 111 -12.09 3.76 -0.50
N GLY A 112 -12.98 3.29 0.36
CA GLY A 112 -13.91 2.22 0.06
C GLY A 112 -14.95 2.11 1.16
N SER A 113 -15.57 0.94 1.29
CA SER A 113 -16.50 0.70 2.38
C SER A 113 -16.55 -0.78 2.76
N GLN A 114 -16.93 -1.03 4.00
CA GLN A 114 -17.23 -2.37 4.49
C GLN A 114 -18.63 -2.81 4.02
N ARG A 115 -19.54 -1.86 3.77
CA ARG A 115 -20.89 -2.12 3.30
C ARG A 115 -21.22 -1.35 2.01
N PRO A 116 -22.05 -1.95 1.13
CA PRO A 116 -22.50 -1.27 -0.08
C PRO A 116 -23.20 0.08 0.22
N LEU A 117 -23.03 1.04 -0.67
CA LEU A 117 -23.62 2.39 -0.53
C LEU A 117 -25.15 2.36 -0.40
N GLY A 118 -25.81 1.32 -0.91
CA GLY A 118 -27.26 1.15 -0.84
C GLY A 118 -27.80 0.65 0.50
N GLU A 119 -26.96 0.21 1.41
CA GLU A 119 -27.41 -0.31 2.69
C GLU A 119 -27.66 0.78 3.74
N ILE A 120 -28.65 0.55 4.65
CA ILE A 120 -29.07 1.55 5.65
C ILE A 120 -27.92 1.93 6.59
N ARG A 121 -27.08 0.97 6.98
CA ARG A 121 -25.95 1.19 7.90
C ARG A 121 -24.61 1.18 7.14
N THR A 122 -24.56 1.84 5.99
CA THR A 122 -23.32 1.92 5.21
C THR A 122 -22.34 2.96 5.79
N ASP A 123 -21.06 2.62 5.79
CA ASP A 123 -19.93 3.53 6.01
C ASP A 123 -19.50 4.26 4.73
N ALA A 124 -19.96 3.80 3.57
CA ALA A 124 -19.56 4.32 2.26
C ALA A 124 -19.81 5.82 2.10
N ARG A 125 -20.93 6.32 2.62
CA ARG A 125 -21.31 7.74 2.48
C ARG A 125 -20.30 8.66 3.17
N LEU A 126 -19.97 8.37 4.43
CA LEU A 126 -19.01 9.18 5.18
C LEU A 126 -17.60 9.05 4.60
N ASN A 127 -17.17 7.83 4.30
CA ASN A 127 -15.85 7.59 3.70
C ASN A 127 -15.68 8.33 2.36
N LEU A 128 -16.73 8.44 1.54
CA LEU A 128 -16.68 9.22 0.29
C LEU A 128 -16.59 10.73 0.55
N ILE A 129 -17.40 11.26 1.47
CA ILE A 129 -17.37 12.68 1.85
C ILE A 129 -15.98 13.05 2.36
N ASP A 130 -15.43 12.25 3.26
CA ASP A 130 -14.12 12.44 3.84
C ASP A 130 -13.01 12.36 2.79
N ALA A 131 -13.06 11.36 1.90
CA ALA A 131 -12.06 11.21 0.84
C ALA A 131 -12.08 12.37 -0.16
N VAL A 132 -13.25 12.85 -0.57
CA VAL A 132 -13.37 14.03 -1.46
C VAL A 132 -12.91 15.29 -0.76
N THR A 133 -13.23 15.45 0.54
CA THR A 133 -12.75 16.58 1.36
C THR A 133 -11.23 16.56 1.45
N ALA A 134 -10.62 15.41 1.73
CA ALA A 134 -9.17 15.24 1.77
C ALA A 134 -8.52 15.52 0.40
N ALA A 135 -9.12 15.03 -0.70
CA ALA A 135 -8.63 15.29 -2.05
C ALA A 135 -8.71 16.77 -2.43
N ALA A 136 -9.75 17.47 -1.97
CA ALA A 136 -9.93 18.90 -2.18
C ALA A 136 -8.93 19.78 -1.41
N SER A 137 -8.18 19.22 -0.44
CA SER A 137 -7.14 19.95 0.31
C SER A 137 -5.90 20.29 -0.53
N GLY A 138 -5.77 19.71 -1.71
CA GLY A 138 -4.71 20.01 -2.66
C GLY A 138 -3.30 19.87 -2.05
N PRO A 139 -2.44 20.89 -2.19
CA PRO A 139 -1.03 20.81 -1.77
C PRO A 139 -0.79 20.59 -0.27
N ALA A 140 -1.82 20.68 0.57
CA ALA A 140 -1.67 20.41 2.01
C ALA A 140 -1.41 18.93 2.31
N LEU A 141 -1.83 18.02 1.40
CA LEU A 141 -1.69 16.56 1.56
C LEU A 141 -1.02 15.94 0.31
N PRO A 142 0.25 16.22 0.00
CA PRO A 142 0.91 15.79 -1.24
C PRO A 142 1.43 14.34 -1.15
N GLU A 143 0.55 13.39 -0.90
CA GLU A 143 0.86 11.97 -0.73
C GLU A 143 -0.24 11.05 -1.26
N VAL A 144 0.08 9.76 -1.39
CA VAL A 144 -0.90 8.68 -1.45
C VAL A 144 -1.36 8.36 -0.04
N VAL A 145 -2.68 8.44 0.21
CA VAL A 145 -3.27 8.18 1.52
C VAL A 145 -4.46 7.22 1.42
N ILE A 146 -4.72 6.50 2.50
CA ILE A 146 -6.00 5.81 2.72
C ILE A 146 -6.84 6.68 3.65
N CYS A 147 -8.03 7.05 3.19
CA CYS A 147 -9.05 7.74 3.98
C CYS A 147 -10.12 6.73 4.38
N PHE A 148 -10.23 6.41 5.65
CA PHE A 148 -11.18 5.43 6.16
C PHE A 148 -11.54 5.72 7.62
N ASP A 149 -12.83 5.61 7.97
CA ASP A 149 -13.33 5.89 9.31
C ASP A 149 -12.82 7.24 9.85
N SER A 150 -12.98 8.29 9.03
CA SER A 150 -12.57 9.68 9.29
C SER A 150 -11.09 9.87 9.67
N LYS A 151 -10.22 8.93 9.29
CA LYS A 151 -8.77 9.00 9.50
C LYS A 151 -8.03 9.01 8.17
N LEU A 152 -6.90 9.72 8.14
CA LEU A 152 -5.99 9.76 7.00
C LEU A 152 -4.72 8.98 7.34
N PHE A 153 -4.54 7.84 6.71
CA PHE A 153 -3.35 7.02 6.87
C PHE A 153 -2.41 7.21 5.68
N ARG A 154 -1.09 7.29 5.91
CA ARG A 154 -0.14 7.20 4.81
C ARG A 154 -0.29 5.86 4.10
N GLY A 155 -0.44 5.87 2.77
CA GLY A 155 -0.83 4.70 2.00
C GLY A 155 0.09 3.48 2.15
N ASN A 156 1.39 3.70 2.24
CA ASN A 156 2.39 2.64 2.44
C ASN A 156 2.72 2.31 3.91
N ARG A 157 1.93 2.85 4.85
CA ARG A 157 2.05 2.58 6.29
C ARG A 157 0.79 1.95 6.87
N ALA A 158 -0.28 1.94 6.09
CA ALA A 158 -1.58 1.41 6.48
C ALA A 158 -1.71 -0.08 6.17
N ARG A 159 -2.56 -0.76 6.93
CA ARG A 159 -3.02 -2.11 6.64
C ARG A 159 -4.44 -2.33 7.12
N LYS A 160 -5.16 -3.28 6.51
CA LYS A 160 -6.46 -3.75 6.99
C LYS A 160 -6.24 -4.66 8.19
N VAL A 161 -6.83 -4.30 9.33
CA VAL A 161 -6.66 -5.03 10.62
C VAL A 161 -7.95 -5.64 11.13
N LYS A 162 -9.11 -5.26 10.58
CA LYS A 162 -10.42 -5.76 10.97
C LYS A 162 -11.27 -6.07 9.74
N ILE A 163 -12.14 -7.05 9.87
CA ILE A 163 -13.01 -7.53 8.78
C ILE A 163 -14.49 -7.17 8.97
N ALA A 164 -14.94 -6.94 10.20
CA ALA A 164 -16.35 -6.75 10.53
C ALA A 164 -16.68 -5.35 11.07
N GLU A 165 -15.69 -4.54 11.41
CA GLU A 165 -15.84 -3.19 11.96
C GLU A 165 -15.62 -2.13 10.88
N TYR A 166 -16.15 -0.92 11.12
CA TYR A 166 -15.99 0.21 10.21
C TYR A 166 -14.60 0.83 10.30
N ASP A 167 -13.95 0.82 11.46
CA ASP A 167 -12.55 1.22 11.64
C ASP A 167 -11.58 0.11 11.19
N ALA A 168 -11.72 -0.30 9.94
CA ALA A 168 -11.07 -1.48 9.38
C ALA A 168 -9.56 -1.35 9.16
N PHE A 169 -9.02 -0.12 9.12
CA PHE A 169 -7.62 0.16 8.85
C PHE A 169 -6.89 0.72 10.07
N ASP A 170 -5.61 0.39 10.18
CA ASP A 170 -4.67 0.99 11.14
C ASP A 170 -3.33 1.27 10.46
N SER A 171 -2.53 2.12 11.08
CA SER A 171 -1.14 2.39 10.73
C SER A 171 -0.27 2.07 11.95
N PRO A 172 0.23 0.84 12.08
CA PRO A 172 0.80 0.33 13.32
C PRO A 172 2.00 1.12 13.83
N ASN A 173 2.83 1.65 12.93
CA ASN A 173 4.11 2.27 13.24
C ASN A 173 4.19 3.76 12.87
N LEU A 174 3.09 4.37 12.46
CA LEU A 174 2.99 5.79 12.19
C LEU A 174 1.62 6.31 12.60
N PRO A 175 1.50 7.37 13.39
CA PRO A 175 0.20 7.99 13.66
C PRO A 175 -0.52 8.40 12.36
N PRO A 176 -1.86 8.45 12.34
CA PRO A 176 -2.61 9.00 11.22
C PRO A 176 -2.08 10.39 10.83
N LEU A 177 -2.03 10.68 9.54
CA LEU A 177 -1.61 11.98 9.01
C LEU A 177 -2.63 13.07 9.30
N GLY A 178 -3.82 12.71 9.71
CA GLY A 178 -4.89 13.64 10.03
C GLY A 178 -6.21 12.93 10.30
N GLY A 179 -7.23 13.73 10.54
CA GLY A 179 -8.59 13.28 10.79
C GLY A 179 -9.62 14.25 10.24
N LEU A 180 -10.79 13.73 9.92
CA LEU A 180 -11.93 14.45 9.38
C LEU A 180 -13.07 14.42 10.41
N GLY A 181 -12.83 15.08 11.55
CA GLY A 181 -13.83 15.27 12.61
C GLY A 181 -14.69 16.51 12.37
N VAL A 182 -15.05 17.21 13.46
CA VAL A 182 -15.73 18.52 13.36
C VAL A 182 -14.85 19.49 12.55
N GLU A 183 -13.54 19.42 12.73
CA GLU A 183 -12.55 20.12 11.94
C GLU A 183 -11.68 19.13 11.17
N VAL A 184 -11.28 19.53 9.95
CA VAL A 184 -10.31 18.77 9.15
C VAL A 184 -8.91 19.12 9.63
N THR A 185 -8.22 18.14 10.18
CA THR A 185 -6.84 18.30 10.64
C THR A 185 -5.90 17.49 9.77
N ILE A 186 -4.83 18.10 9.29
CA ILE A 186 -3.74 17.43 8.58
C ILE A 186 -2.46 17.71 9.34
N ALA A 187 -1.84 16.68 9.87
CA ALA A 187 -0.58 16.79 10.58
C ALA A 187 0.53 17.30 9.63
N PRO A 188 1.49 18.10 10.13
CA PRO A 188 2.55 18.69 9.30
C PRO A 188 3.61 17.67 8.88
N HIS A 189 3.21 16.49 8.46
CA HIS A 189 4.09 15.46 7.90
C HIS A 189 4.49 15.86 6.47
N ARG A 190 5.29 16.90 6.37
CA ARG A 190 5.69 17.49 5.08
C ARG A 190 6.62 16.53 4.34
N ARG A 191 6.19 16.10 3.18
CA ARG A 191 7.05 15.42 2.21
C ARG A 191 7.73 16.46 1.31
N ARG A 192 8.90 16.09 0.80
CA ARG A 192 9.63 16.92 -0.17
C ARG A 192 8.80 16.99 -1.45
N ARG A 193 8.45 18.20 -1.88
CA ARG A 193 7.78 18.46 -3.15
C ARG A 193 8.79 18.38 -4.28
N GLY A 194 8.39 17.83 -5.41
CA GLY A 194 9.19 17.75 -6.63
C GLY A 194 8.29 17.62 -7.84
N ALA A 195 8.87 17.49 -9.05
CA ALA A 195 8.11 17.08 -10.21
C ALA A 195 7.59 15.65 -9.99
N VAL A 196 6.33 15.40 -10.35
CA VAL A 196 5.72 14.06 -10.24
C VAL A 196 6.37 13.15 -11.28
N GLU A 197 7.01 12.09 -10.79
CA GLU A 197 7.70 11.09 -11.61
C GLU A 197 6.91 9.79 -11.59
N LEU A 198 6.64 9.24 -12.77
CA LEU A 198 5.99 7.94 -12.93
C LEU A 198 7.04 6.82 -12.97
N LEU A 199 7.04 5.97 -11.97
CA LEU A 199 7.92 4.80 -11.81
C LEU A 199 7.07 3.52 -11.78
N ASP A 200 6.48 3.14 -12.89
CA ASP A 200 5.42 2.15 -12.99
C ASP A 200 5.90 0.69 -13.21
N ARG A 201 7.22 0.43 -13.16
CA ARG A 201 7.73 -0.93 -13.32
C ARG A 201 7.80 -1.68 -12.00
N LEU A 202 7.45 -2.97 -12.04
CA LEU A 202 7.57 -3.91 -10.92
C LEU A 202 8.15 -5.24 -11.41
N GLU A 203 9.03 -5.85 -10.63
CA GLU A 203 9.42 -7.25 -10.77
C GLU A 203 8.54 -8.11 -9.86
N THR A 204 7.70 -8.94 -10.44
CA THR A 204 6.65 -9.66 -9.69
C THR A 204 7.10 -11.02 -9.17
N ARG A 205 8.29 -11.54 -9.58
CA ARG A 205 8.82 -12.82 -9.14
C ARG A 205 9.41 -12.75 -7.73
N VAL A 206 8.56 -12.33 -6.77
CA VAL A 206 8.89 -12.27 -5.35
C VAL A 206 8.22 -13.43 -4.64
N HIS A 207 9.00 -14.15 -3.81
CA HIS A 207 8.53 -15.24 -2.98
C HIS A 207 8.37 -14.77 -1.53
N SER A 208 7.19 -14.97 -0.95
CA SER A 208 6.92 -14.65 0.45
C SER A 208 6.96 -15.90 1.31
N ILE A 209 7.71 -15.85 2.41
CA ILE A 209 7.84 -16.91 3.39
C ILE A 209 7.28 -16.41 4.72
N PHE A 210 6.22 -17.04 5.22
CA PHE A 210 5.68 -16.79 6.54
C PHE A 210 6.18 -17.89 7.49
N VAL A 211 7.11 -17.55 8.38
CA VAL A 211 7.78 -18.53 9.25
C VAL A 211 6.81 -19.06 10.30
N PHE A 212 6.81 -20.39 10.50
CA PHE A 212 6.08 -21.04 11.58
C PHE A 212 6.94 -22.14 12.23
N PRO A 213 6.67 -22.53 13.48
CA PRO A 213 7.42 -23.59 14.15
C PRO A 213 7.32 -24.92 13.40
N GLY A 214 8.48 -25.57 13.15
CA GLY A 214 8.54 -26.84 12.41
C GLY A 214 8.51 -26.69 10.89
N MET A 215 8.65 -25.47 10.33
CA MET A 215 8.75 -25.26 8.89
C MET A 215 9.91 -26.04 8.28
N ASP A 216 9.64 -26.77 7.20
CA ASP A 216 10.68 -27.42 6.39
C ASP A 216 11.26 -26.40 5.38
N PRO A 217 12.58 -26.15 5.37
CA PRO A 217 13.19 -25.25 4.40
C PRO A 217 13.24 -25.80 2.97
N ALA A 218 13.15 -27.11 2.77
CA ALA A 218 13.37 -27.74 1.48
C ALA A 218 12.46 -27.24 0.33
N PRO A 219 11.14 -27.03 0.51
CA PRO A 219 10.31 -26.47 -0.53
C PRO A 219 10.76 -25.06 -0.95
N HIS A 220 11.20 -24.23 0.00
CA HIS A 220 11.65 -22.87 -0.29
C HIS A 220 12.99 -22.86 -1.02
N LEU A 221 13.90 -23.79 -0.69
CA LEU A 221 15.15 -23.99 -1.42
C LEU A 221 14.89 -24.42 -2.87
N ALA A 222 13.97 -25.35 -3.10
CA ALA A 222 13.58 -25.77 -4.45
C ALA A 222 13.03 -24.58 -5.27
N TRP A 223 12.23 -23.70 -4.67
CA TRP A 223 11.75 -22.48 -5.33
C TRP A 223 12.90 -21.54 -5.72
N LEU A 224 13.87 -21.31 -4.85
CA LEU A 224 15.06 -20.49 -5.16
C LEU A 224 15.83 -21.08 -6.34
N GLU A 225 15.99 -22.39 -6.40
CA GLU A 225 16.73 -23.11 -7.45
C GLU A 225 15.99 -23.14 -8.80
N SER A 226 14.67 -22.99 -8.79
CA SER A 226 13.85 -23.00 -10.00
C SER A 226 14.18 -21.86 -10.99
N GLY A 227 14.87 -20.81 -10.55
CA GLY A 227 15.13 -19.60 -11.33
C GLY A 227 13.91 -18.67 -11.47
N GLN A 228 12.75 -19.04 -10.91
CA GLN A 228 11.52 -18.27 -10.97
C GLN A 228 11.46 -17.17 -9.92
N VAL A 229 12.31 -17.20 -8.90
CA VAL A 229 12.37 -16.23 -7.81
C VAL A 229 13.47 -15.20 -8.08
N LYS A 230 13.16 -13.92 -7.91
CA LYS A 230 14.11 -12.80 -8.04
C LYS A 230 14.29 -12.04 -6.72
N GLY A 231 13.43 -12.27 -5.74
CA GLY A 231 13.55 -11.72 -4.39
C GLY A 231 12.70 -12.50 -3.39
N VAL A 232 13.09 -12.45 -2.14
CA VAL A 232 12.37 -13.11 -1.04
C VAL A 232 12.00 -12.09 0.01
N VAL A 233 10.77 -12.16 0.53
CA VAL A 233 10.39 -11.52 1.78
C VAL A 233 10.11 -12.61 2.80
N LEU A 234 10.86 -12.62 3.89
CA LEU A 234 10.70 -13.58 4.96
C LEU A 234 10.11 -12.87 6.19
N PHE A 235 8.90 -13.25 6.58
CA PHE A 235 8.24 -12.74 7.78
C PHE A 235 8.62 -13.60 8.98
N ALA A 236 9.57 -13.09 9.75
CA ALA A 236 10.18 -13.74 10.91
C ALA A 236 9.36 -13.50 12.20
N PHE A 237 9.72 -14.18 13.27
CA PHE A 237 9.19 -13.95 14.61
C PHE A 237 9.76 -12.67 15.22
N GLY A 238 8.96 -11.97 16.03
CA GLY A 238 9.41 -10.85 16.84
C GLY A 238 10.26 -9.83 16.05
N ALA A 239 11.43 -9.52 16.54
CA ALA A 239 12.33 -8.54 15.92
C ALA A 239 13.18 -9.10 14.76
N GLY A 240 12.84 -10.26 14.21
CA GLY A 240 13.56 -10.87 13.09
C GLY A 240 14.19 -12.23 13.44
N ASN A 241 13.64 -12.94 14.43
CA ASN A 241 14.11 -14.25 14.86
C ASN A 241 13.45 -15.39 14.05
N PHE A 242 14.17 -16.50 13.86
CA PHE A 242 13.70 -17.69 13.14
C PHE A 242 14.51 -18.92 13.55
N PRO A 243 14.07 -20.16 13.28
CA PRO A 243 14.85 -21.38 13.58
C PRO A 243 16.19 -21.39 12.86
N GLN A 244 17.30 -21.57 13.61
CA GLN A 244 18.67 -21.59 13.08
C GLN A 244 19.40 -22.91 13.24
N GLU A 245 18.82 -23.87 13.99
CA GLU A 245 19.46 -25.16 14.29
C GLU A 245 18.62 -26.34 13.81
N GLY A 246 19.29 -27.45 13.61
CA GLY A 246 18.67 -28.74 13.27
C GLY A 246 18.03 -28.77 11.90
N ALA A 247 17.11 -29.70 11.69
CA ALA A 247 16.45 -29.95 10.40
C ALA A 247 15.55 -28.81 9.95
N HIS A 248 15.11 -27.94 10.87
CA HIS A 248 14.21 -26.81 10.59
C HIS A 248 14.96 -25.47 10.49
N SER A 249 16.28 -25.50 10.42
CA SER A 249 17.09 -24.30 10.24
C SER A 249 16.73 -23.59 8.93
N LEU A 250 16.44 -22.29 8.98
CA LEU A 250 16.19 -21.47 7.80
C LEU A 250 17.45 -20.80 7.26
N LEU A 251 18.61 -20.96 7.92
CA LEU A 251 19.90 -20.40 7.45
C LEU A 251 20.27 -20.87 6.02
N PRO A 252 20.01 -22.12 5.61
CA PRO A 252 20.26 -22.54 4.22
C PRO A 252 19.53 -21.71 3.16
N ILE A 253 18.36 -21.15 3.49
CA ILE A 253 17.62 -20.25 2.57
C ILE A 253 18.45 -18.99 2.29
N PHE A 254 19.03 -18.37 3.32
CA PHE A 254 19.88 -17.19 3.18
C PHE A 254 21.17 -17.49 2.43
N GLU A 255 21.82 -18.61 2.74
CA GLU A 255 23.04 -19.08 2.06
C GLU A 255 22.77 -19.30 0.57
N ARG A 256 21.70 -20.02 0.26
CA ARG A 256 21.34 -20.28 -1.13
C ARG A 256 20.95 -19.03 -1.90
N ALA A 257 20.12 -18.16 -1.27
CA ALA A 257 19.76 -16.88 -1.86
C ALA A 257 20.99 -16.00 -2.15
N ALA A 258 21.96 -15.95 -1.22
CA ALA A 258 23.21 -15.21 -1.42
C ALA A 258 24.01 -15.76 -2.60
N ALA A 259 24.18 -17.10 -2.71
CA ALA A 259 24.86 -17.76 -3.83
C ALA A 259 24.18 -17.46 -5.18
N LEU A 260 22.85 -17.37 -5.20
CA LEU A 260 22.05 -17.04 -6.39
C LEU A 260 21.89 -15.52 -6.62
N ARG A 261 22.45 -14.66 -5.74
CA ARG A 261 22.31 -13.20 -5.75
C ARG A 261 20.85 -12.74 -5.65
N ILE A 262 20.01 -13.49 -4.96
CA ILE A 262 18.61 -13.17 -4.69
C ILE A 262 18.56 -12.41 -3.36
N PRO A 263 18.06 -11.16 -3.31
CA PRO A 263 17.94 -10.42 -2.06
C PRO A 263 16.86 -11.05 -1.16
N VAL A 264 17.13 -11.13 0.13
CA VAL A 264 16.20 -11.55 1.17
C VAL A 264 15.91 -10.37 2.07
N LEU A 265 14.65 -9.90 2.05
CA LEU A 265 14.14 -8.87 2.94
C LEU A 265 13.44 -9.54 4.12
N VAL A 266 13.89 -9.27 5.35
CA VAL A 266 13.32 -9.85 6.56
C VAL A 266 12.38 -8.87 7.21
N GLY A 267 11.08 -9.19 7.22
CA GLY A 267 10.03 -8.49 7.92
C GLY A 267 9.63 -9.18 9.22
N SER A 268 8.73 -8.56 9.98
CA SER A 268 8.15 -9.14 11.20
C SER A 268 6.72 -9.58 10.98
N GLN A 269 6.32 -10.65 11.66
CA GLN A 269 4.90 -11.05 11.81
C GLN A 269 4.18 -10.17 12.84
N VAL A 270 4.94 -9.49 13.71
CA VAL A 270 4.38 -8.58 14.70
C VAL A 270 4.08 -7.24 14.04
N PRO A 271 2.85 -6.72 14.13
CA PRO A 271 2.45 -5.52 13.41
C PRO A 271 3.16 -4.25 13.87
N ARG A 272 3.57 -4.18 15.14
CA ARG A 272 4.19 -3.00 15.74
C ARG A 272 5.67 -3.19 15.97
N ASN A 273 6.39 -2.08 15.96
CA ASN A 273 7.83 -1.97 16.10
C ASN A 273 8.62 -2.41 14.85
N ALA A 274 9.92 -2.21 14.91
CA ALA A 274 10.82 -2.46 13.81
C ALA A 274 11.52 -3.81 13.94
N VAL A 275 11.86 -4.40 12.81
CA VAL A 275 12.85 -5.50 12.74
C VAL A 275 14.21 -4.98 13.17
N ALA A 276 14.88 -5.70 14.06
CA ALA A 276 16.22 -5.41 14.58
C ALA A 276 17.06 -6.68 14.49
N LEU A 277 17.51 -7.02 13.29
CA LEU A 277 18.24 -8.27 13.00
C LEU A 277 19.45 -8.50 13.91
N PRO A 278 20.27 -7.48 14.30
CA PRO A 278 21.40 -7.69 15.19
C PRO A 278 21.03 -8.11 16.61
N LEU A 279 19.75 -8.02 16.99
CA LEU A 279 19.30 -8.27 18.36
C LEU A 279 19.41 -9.75 18.78
N TYR A 280 19.27 -10.67 17.82
CA TYR A 280 19.30 -12.12 18.05
C TYR A 280 20.31 -12.79 17.13
N GLU A 281 20.87 -13.93 17.56
CA GLU A 281 21.87 -14.71 16.80
C GLU A 281 21.37 -15.07 15.38
N ALA A 282 20.12 -15.52 15.25
CA ALA A 282 19.53 -15.86 13.96
C ALA A 282 19.51 -14.66 13.00
N GLY A 283 19.11 -13.50 13.49
CA GLY A 283 19.09 -12.27 12.70
C GLY A 283 20.50 -11.79 12.33
N ALA A 284 21.47 -11.87 13.26
CA ALA A 284 22.87 -11.56 12.99
C ALA A 284 23.46 -12.49 11.92
N ALA A 285 23.22 -13.80 12.05
CA ALA A 285 23.64 -14.80 11.08
C ALA A 285 23.01 -14.58 9.68
N ALA A 286 21.76 -14.11 9.61
CA ALA A 286 21.12 -13.73 8.36
C ALA A 286 21.78 -12.49 7.73
N LEU A 287 22.14 -11.48 8.54
CA LEU A 287 22.83 -10.27 8.07
C LEU A 287 24.19 -10.60 7.46
N GLU A 288 24.98 -11.47 8.10
CA GLU A 288 26.26 -11.97 7.57
C GLU A 288 26.10 -12.63 6.19
N ARG A 289 24.96 -13.23 5.93
CA ARG A 289 24.58 -13.85 4.66
C ARG A 289 23.88 -12.89 3.70
N GLY A 290 23.90 -11.61 4.00
CA GLY A 290 23.41 -10.56 3.10
C GLY A 290 21.92 -10.26 3.21
N ALA A 291 21.22 -10.70 4.24
CA ALA A 291 19.84 -10.30 4.50
C ALA A 291 19.70 -8.78 4.71
N ILE A 292 18.52 -8.26 4.48
CA ILE A 292 18.16 -6.85 4.64
C ILE A 292 16.99 -6.79 5.59
N GLY A 293 17.03 -5.94 6.62
CA GLY A 293 15.89 -5.72 7.51
C GLY A 293 14.84 -4.82 6.86
N ALA A 294 13.58 -5.20 6.98
CA ALA A 294 12.45 -4.39 6.50
C ALA A 294 12.12 -3.21 7.42
N ALA A 295 12.89 -2.99 8.48
CA ALA A 295 12.62 -1.99 9.50
C ALA A 295 11.17 -2.11 10.04
N ASP A 296 10.39 -1.03 10.00
CA ASP A 296 9.03 -0.97 10.49
C ASP A 296 7.97 -0.93 9.36
N MET A 297 8.34 -1.38 8.16
CA MET A 297 7.41 -1.50 7.04
C MET A 297 6.30 -2.53 7.33
N THR A 298 5.10 -2.23 6.86
CA THR A 298 4.02 -3.24 6.83
C THR A 298 4.36 -4.35 5.83
N PRO A 299 3.81 -5.56 5.97
CA PRO A 299 4.02 -6.65 5.01
C PRO A 299 3.70 -6.25 3.57
N GLU A 300 2.60 -5.53 3.37
CA GLU A 300 2.15 -5.03 2.08
C GLU A 300 3.21 -4.10 1.46
N CYS A 301 3.71 -3.17 2.25
CA CYS A 301 4.74 -2.24 1.83
C CYS A 301 6.06 -2.95 1.51
N ALA A 302 6.51 -3.87 2.35
CA ALA A 302 7.78 -4.61 2.20
C ALA A 302 7.82 -5.40 0.89
N VAL A 303 6.75 -6.14 0.58
CA VAL A 303 6.65 -6.92 -0.67
C VAL A 303 6.66 -5.98 -1.89
N VAL A 304 5.84 -4.94 -1.88
CA VAL A 304 5.74 -4.00 -3.01
C VAL A 304 7.06 -3.22 -3.19
N LYS A 305 7.71 -2.81 -2.09
CA LYS A 305 9.01 -2.14 -2.17
C LYS A 305 10.09 -3.04 -2.77
N LEU A 306 10.09 -4.34 -2.43
CA LEU A 306 11.01 -5.30 -3.05
C LEU A 306 10.74 -5.44 -4.54
N MET A 307 9.48 -5.58 -4.97
CA MET A 307 9.11 -5.59 -6.40
C MET A 307 9.60 -4.35 -7.14
N HIS A 308 9.44 -3.18 -6.51
CA HIS A 308 9.92 -1.90 -7.05
C HIS A 308 11.44 -1.85 -7.11
N ALA A 309 12.14 -2.22 -6.05
CA ALA A 309 13.59 -2.22 -5.97
C ALA A 309 14.22 -3.12 -7.05
N LEU A 310 13.67 -4.32 -7.24
CA LEU A 310 14.12 -5.27 -8.25
C LEU A 310 13.94 -4.75 -9.68
N ALA A 311 12.89 -3.96 -9.94
CA ALA A 311 12.62 -3.40 -11.27
C ALA A 311 13.52 -2.23 -11.64
N TYR A 312 14.06 -1.48 -10.65
CA TYR A 312 14.82 -0.26 -10.89
C TYR A 312 16.32 -0.37 -10.56
N ALA A 313 16.71 -1.30 -9.70
CA ALA A 313 18.12 -1.50 -9.37
C ALA A 313 18.87 -2.21 -10.49
N LYS A 314 20.12 -1.78 -10.71
CA LYS A 314 21.02 -2.40 -11.70
C LYS A 314 21.97 -3.43 -11.10
N SER A 315 21.95 -3.61 -9.78
CA SER A 315 22.84 -4.52 -9.05
C SER A 315 22.27 -4.91 -7.70
N PRO A 316 22.73 -6.01 -7.07
CA PRO A 316 22.33 -6.36 -5.70
C PRO A 316 22.54 -5.24 -4.69
N ALA A 317 23.68 -4.52 -4.77
CA ALA A 317 23.94 -3.36 -3.93
C ALA A 317 22.93 -2.21 -4.18
N GLY A 318 22.48 -2.05 -5.42
CA GLY A 318 21.42 -1.11 -5.77
C GLY A 318 20.07 -1.50 -5.15
N VAL A 319 19.72 -2.80 -5.16
CA VAL A 319 18.51 -3.30 -4.48
C VAL A 319 18.57 -2.99 -3.00
N ARG A 320 19.67 -3.33 -2.30
CA ARG A 320 19.88 -3.02 -0.88
C ARG A 320 19.69 -1.53 -0.61
N ARG A 321 20.34 -0.66 -1.39
CA ARG A 321 20.25 0.80 -1.22
C ARG A 321 18.80 1.29 -1.31
N ILE A 322 18.03 0.80 -2.29
CA ILE A 322 16.62 1.16 -2.46
C ILE A 322 15.81 0.68 -1.25
N LEU A 323 16.02 -0.55 -0.79
CA LEU A 323 15.27 -1.12 0.33
C LEU A 323 15.55 -0.40 1.65
N GLU A 324 16.79 0.02 1.89
CA GLU A 324 17.22 0.75 3.09
C GLU A 324 16.89 2.25 3.03
N SER A 325 16.60 2.80 1.84
CA SER A 325 16.24 4.23 1.67
C SER A 325 14.78 4.47 2.00
N ASN A 326 14.48 5.62 2.62
CA ASN A 326 13.10 6.10 2.78
C ASN A 326 12.66 6.84 1.51
N LEU A 327 11.92 6.17 0.64
CA LEU A 327 11.52 6.69 -0.68
C LEU A 327 10.24 7.50 -0.62
N ALA A 328 9.26 6.98 0.13
CA ALA A 328 7.88 7.44 0.13
C ALA A 328 7.30 7.58 1.56
N GLY A 329 8.15 7.70 2.57
CA GLY A 329 7.73 7.80 3.97
C GLY A 329 7.38 6.43 4.60
N GLU A 330 7.80 5.36 3.96
CA GLU A 330 7.54 3.98 4.38
C GLU A 330 8.38 3.51 5.57
N LEU A 331 9.44 4.23 5.89
CA LEU A 331 10.33 3.94 7.02
C LEU A 331 10.26 5.06 8.05
N THR A 332 10.23 4.72 9.32
CA THR A 332 10.51 5.70 10.38
C THR A 332 12.01 5.96 10.42
N PRO A 333 12.46 7.24 10.32
CA PRO A 333 13.86 7.56 10.47
C PRO A 333 14.36 7.06 11.83
N GLN A 334 15.39 6.24 11.84
CA GLN A 334 16.07 5.90 13.10
C GLN A 334 16.72 7.18 13.65
N ALA A 335 16.46 7.49 14.92
CA ALA A 335 17.21 8.52 15.61
C ALA A 335 18.69 8.14 15.55
N ARG A 336 19.51 9.02 14.97
CA ARG A 336 20.98 8.87 14.92
C ARG A 336 21.57 9.04 16.30
#